data_bb89fea8b7aafcc320735ed508ff4da1
#
_entry.id   bb89fea8b7aafcc320735ed508ff4da1
#
_cell.length_a   1.000
_cell.length_b   1.000
_cell.length_c   1.000
_cell.angle_alpha   90.00
_cell.angle_beta   90.00
_cell.angle_gamma   90.00
#
_symmetry.space_group_name_H-M   'P 1'
#
loop_
_entity.id
_entity.type
_entity.pdbx_description
1 polymer ?
#
loop_
_entity_poly.entity_id
_entity_poly.type
_entity_poly.pdbx_seq_one_letter_code
_entity_poly.pdbx_strand_id
1 'polypeptide(L)'
;NFNDKCRASVLKYTSEWRKTITRMGRWVDFDNDYKTMNPDYMESIWWVAKSLWDKGLIYEGKYILPYCPRCATVLSTHELAQGYKDVKDTAVTVRFKITKAPQAIDDKDLENGRTYFIAWTTTPWTLPSNLGLCMGPEIDYVKILDKESGDFYIFAEARLASYYKNPEDYEIIYRRKGKDFIGAKYEPLFPYFANLSDPAECEKISGQNCSEGAFRMFNATYVSTEDGTGIVHIAPAFGEDDNLVFRGSGVPNVEPIDAECKFTSEVSDYK
;
A
#
# COMPACT_ATOMS: atom_id res chain seq x y z
N ASN A 1 15.20 -15.03 37.90
CA ASN A 1 14.28 -14.94 36.79
C ASN A 1 14.28 -13.50 36.27
N PHE A 2 13.97 -13.26 34.96
CA PHE A 2 13.97 -11.94 34.35
C PHE A 2 12.94 -11.01 34.98
N ASN A 3 11.71 -11.47 35.14
CA ASN A 3 10.61 -10.68 35.72
C ASN A 3 10.90 -10.25 37.17
N ASP A 4 11.54 -11.09 37.97
CA ASP A 4 11.90 -10.74 39.35
C ASP A 4 12.97 -9.65 39.39
N LYS A 5 13.94 -9.71 38.47
CA LYS A 5 14.94 -8.64 38.31
C LYS A 5 14.31 -7.33 37.87
N CYS A 6 13.35 -7.35 36.95
CA CYS A 6 12.61 -6.17 36.52
C CYS A 6 11.84 -5.54 37.70
N ARG A 7 11.08 -6.35 38.48
CA ARG A 7 10.36 -5.87 39.67
C ARG A 7 11.29 -5.21 40.69
N ALA A 8 12.42 -5.85 41.01
CA ALA A 8 13.40 -5.30 41.93
C ALA A 8 14.04 -3.99 41.41
N SER A 9 14.32 -3.92 40.11
CA SER A 9 14.89 -2.74 39.47
C SER A 9 13.93 -1.54 39.47
N VAL A 10 12.65 -1.76 39.13
CA VAL A 10 11.63 -0.69 39.08
C VAL A 10 11.45 -0.04 40.45
N LEU A 11 11.45 -0.81 41.52
CA LEU A 11 11.23 -0.32 42.87
C LEU A 11 12.45 0.34 43.52
N LYS A 12 13.64 0.16 42.94
CA LYS A 12 14.91 0.62 43.50
C LYS A 12 14.91 2.13 43.78
N TYR A 13 14.39 2.94 42.86
CA TYR A 13 14.42 4.40 42.96
C TYR A 13 13.13 5.03 43.49
N THR A 14 12.13 4.25 43.82
CA THR A 14 10.81 4.76 44.27
C THR A 14 10.95 5.59 45.57
N SER A 15 11.79 5.13 46.51
CA SER A 15 12.06 5.86 47.76
C SER A 15 12.82 7.17 47.55
N GLU A 16 13.69 7.21 46.54
CA GLU A 16 14.47 8.41 46.22
C GLU A 16 13.56 9.50 45.59
N TRP A 17 12.58 9.11 44.81
CA TRP A 17 11.60 10.03 44.20
C TRP A 17 10.84 10.82 45.24
N ARG A 18 10.44 10.20 46.35
CA ARG A 18 9.78 10.89 47.49
C ARG A 18 10.57 12.14 47.90
N LYS A 19 11.88 11.99 48.14
CA LYS A 19 12.75 13.10 48.57
C LYS A 19 12.82 14.19 47.49
N THR A 20 12.99 13.80 46.25
CA THR A 20 13.14 14.74 45.13
C THR A 20 11.85 15.51 44.87
N ILE A 21 10.73 14.85 44.79
CA ILE A 21 9.41 15.45 44.48
C ILE A 21 8.97 16.36 45.65
N THR A 22 9.17 15.92 46.90
CA THR A 22 8.86 16.76 48.06
C THR A 22 9.73 18.05 48.06
N ARG A 23 11.03 17.94 47.69
CA ARG A 23 11.89 19.12 47.61
C ARG A 23 11.47 20.08 46.49
N MET A 24 10.89 19.59 45.42
CA MET A 24 10.31 20.40 44.35
C MET A 24 8.99 21.10 44.74
N GLY A 25 8.51 20.88 45.94
CA GLY A 25 7.27 21.49 46.48
C GLY A 25 6.00 20.89 45.96
N ARG A 26 6.08 19.69 45.37
CA ARG A 26 4.89 18.98 44.84
C ARG A 26 4.31 18.07 45.93
N TRP A 27 3.02 18.25 46.20
CA TRP A 27 2.31 17.47 47.20
C TRP A 27 1.58 16.29 46.52
N VAL A 28 2.04 15.09 46.85
CA VAL A 28 1.52 13.81 46.30
C VAL A 28 1.46 12.80 47.46
N ASP A 29 0.49 11.92 47.43
CA ASP A 29 0.44 10.77 48.31
C ASP A 29 1.36 9.69 47.73
N PHE A 30 2.52 9.47 48.34
CA PHE A 30 3.52 8.48 47.94
C PHE A 30 3.24 7.08 48.48
N ASP A 31 2.34 6.94 49.43
CA ASP A 31 2.04 5.67 50.10
C ASP A 31 0.86 4.95 49.47
N ASN A 32 -0.12 5.73 48.96
CA ASN A 32 -1.30 5.21 48.28
C ASN A 32 -1.28 5.56 46.76
N ASP A 33 -0.12 5.61 46.13
CA ASP A 33 0.00 5.80 44.72
C ASP A 33 -0.50 4.59 43.95
N TYR A 34 -0.90 4.79 42.69
CA TYR A 34 -1.12 3.66 41.80
C TYR A 34 0.20 3.24 41.10
N LYS A 35 0.35 1.97 40.89
CA LYS A 35 1.44 1.41 40.08
C LYS A 35 0.85 0.56 38.96
N THR A 36 1.34 0.75 37.72
CA THR A 36 0.86 0.00 36.56
C THR A 36 1.04 -1.52 36.68
N MET A 37 1.90 -1.96 37.60
CA MET A 37 2.13 -3.37 37.92
C MET A 37 1.19 -3.92 38.98
N ASN A 38 0.35 -3.09 39.59
CA ASN A 38 -0.60 -3.55 40.62
C ASN A 38 -1.79 -4.26 39.98
N PRO A 39 -2.28 -5.35 40.60
CA PRO A 39 -3.46 -6.08 40.11
C PRO A 39 -4.67 -5.19 39.87
N ASP A 40 -5.01 -4.30 40.80
CA ASP A 40 -6.16 -3.38 40.71
C ASP A 40 -6.05 -2.45 39.47
N TYR A 41 -4.84 -1.98 39.18
CA TYR A 41 -4.61 -1.18 37.98
C TYR A 41 -4.81 -2.03 36.71
N MET A 42 -4.24 -3.24 36.68
CA MET A 42 -4.40 -4.15 35.55
C MET A 42 -5.85 -4.54 35.33
N GLU A 43 -6.60 -4.82 36.41
CA GLU A 43 -8.03 -5.14 36.34
C GLU A 43 -8.82 -3.99 35.70
N SER A 44 -8.55 -2.75 36.10
CA SER A 44 -9.17 -1.55 35.51
C SER A 44 -8.89 -1.41 34.03
N ILE A 45 -7.65 -1.64 33.60
CA ILE A 45 -7.28 -1.61 32.17
C ILE A 45 -7.98 -2.72 31.40
N TRP A 46 -8.04 -3.94 31.95
CA TRP A 46 -8.78 -5.04 31.32
C TRP A 46 -10.27 -4.77 31.20
N TRP A 47 -10.87 -4.14 32.20
CA TRP A 47 -12.26 -3.73 32.16
C TRP A 47 -12.50 -2.68 31.03
N VAL A 48 -11.62 -1.70 30.88
CA VAL A 48 -11.68 -0.72 29.78
C VAL A 48 -11.57 -1.42 28.42
N ALA A 49 -10.57 -2.29 28.25
CA ALA A 49 -10.36 -3.02 27.00
C ALA A 49 -11.59 -3.87 26.64
N LYS A 50 -12.14 -4.62 27.63
CA LYS A 50 -13.35 -5.40 27.42
C LYS A 50 -14.56 -4.52 27.06
N SER A 51 -14.72 -3.40 27.72
CA SER A 51 -15.82 -2.47 27.43
C SER A 51 -15.77 -1.89 26.04
N LEU A 52 -14.56 -1.62 25.52
CA LEU A 52 -14.36 -1.17 24.16
C LEU A 52 -14.60 -2.30 23.14
N TRP A 53 -14.17 -3.52 23.46
CA TRP A 53 -14.42 -4.71 22.65
C TRP A 53 -15.92 -4.98 22.51
N ASP A 54 -16.64 -5.00 23.63
CA ASP A 54 -18.09 -5.25 23.66
C ASP A 54 -18.89 -4.19 22.86
N LYS A 55 -18.33 -3.00 22.69
CA LYS A 55 -18.88 -1.93 21.85
C LYS A 55 -18.46 -1.99 20.38
N GLY A 56 -17.65 -2.98 19.99
CA GLY A 56 -17.13 -3.11 18.63
C GLY A 56 -16.13 -2.02 18.23
N LEU A 57 -15.52 -1.32 19.20
CA LEU A 57 -14.52 -0.26 18.95
C LEU A 57 -13.10 -0.79 18.86
N ILE A 58 -12.87 -2.03 19.26
CA ILE A 58 -11.62 -2.76 19.07
C ILE A 58 -11.89 -3.93 18.14
N TYR A 59 -11.09 -4.07 17.11
CA TYR A 59 -11.17 -5.14 16.11
C TYR A 59 -9.77 -5.55 15.65
N GLU A 60 -9.64 -6.76 15.14
CA GLU A 60 -8.43 -7.21 14.49
C GLU A 60 -8.37 -6.65 13.07
N GLY A 61 -7.22 -6.09 12.68
CA GLY A 61 -7.03 -5.50 11.37
C GLY A 61 -5.57 -5.47 10.95
N LYS A 62 -5.35 -5.26 9.65
CA LYS A 62 -4.00 -5.08 9.08
C LYS A 62 -3.69 -3.60 8.94
N TYR A 63 -2.45 -3.23 9.25
CA TYR A 63 -1.93 -1.89 9.11
C TYR A 63 -0.58 -1.93 8.40
N ILE A 64 -0.40 -1.05 7.41
CA ILE A 64 0.86 -0.98 6.64
C ILE A 64 1.87 -0.19 7.44
N LEU A 65 3.00 -0.82 7.76
CA LEU A 65 4.09 -0.24 8.52
C LEU A 65 5.44 -0.56 7.87
N PRO A 66 6.44 0.33 8.02
CA PRO A 66 7.82 0.01 7.68
C PRO A 66 8.30 -1.24 8.44
N TYR A 67 8.94 -2.15 7.73
CA TYR A 67 9.40 -3.43 8.26
C TYR A 67 10.88 -3.65 7.93
N CYS A 68 11.64 -4.13 8.90
CA CYS A 68 13.05 -4.46 8.70
C CYS A 68 13.21 -5.96 8.44
N PRO A 69 13.57 -6.39 7.22
CA PRO A 69 13.76 -7.82 6.92
C PRO A 69 14.93 -8.45 7.69
N ARG A 70 15.95 -7.67 8.03
CA ARG A 70 17.10 -8.15 8.81
C ARG A 70 16.75 -8.47 10.26
N CYS A 71 15.90 -7.66 10.89
CA CYS A 71 15.51 -7.81 12.29
C CYS A 71 14.20 -8.59 12.44
N ALA A 72 13.47 -8.81 11.35
CA ALA A 72 12.12 -9.38 11.31
C ALA A 72 11.16 -8.66 12.27
N THR A 73 11.21 -7.32 12.27
CA THR A 73 10.39 -6.47 13.14
C THR A 73 9.91 -5.21 12.43
N VAL A 74 8.77 -4.69 12.85
CA VAL A 74 8.29 -3.36 12.45
C VAL A 74 9.20 -2.26 13.01
N LEU A 75 9.35 -1.19 12.23
CA LEU A 75 10.09 0.01 12.62
C LEU A 75 9.13 1.13 13.01
N SER A 76 9.48 1.89 14.04
CA SER A 76 8.81 3.14 14.34
C SER A 76 9.18 4.22 13.33
N THR A 77 8.33 5.24 13.18
CA THR A 77 8.62 6.41 12.32
C THR A 77 9.93 7.09 12.72
N HIS A 78 10.25 7.13 14.03
CA HIS A 78 11.48 7.72 14.53
C HIS A 78 12.73 6.95 14.09
N GLU A 79 12.70 5.62 14.15
CA GLU A 79 13.81 4.76 13.68
C GLU A 79 14.00 4.91 12.16
N LEU A 80 12.90 4.93 11.40
CA LEU A 80 12.94 5.11 9.97
C LEU A 80 13.59 6.44 9.57
N ALA A 81 13.20 7.54 10.23
CA ALA A 81 13.71 8.90 9.95
C ALA A 81 15.23 9.04 10.11
N GLN A 82 15.87 8.20 10.94
CA GLN A 82 17.32 8.24 11.15
C GLN A 82 18.13 7.52 10.08
N GLY A 83 17.51 6.75 9.22
CA GLY A 83 18.18 5.84 8.28
C GLY A 83 18.17 6.28 6.82
N TYR A 84 17.61 7.43 6.46
CA TYR A 84 17.54 7.89 5.07
C TYR A 84 18.92 8.10 4.45
N LYS A 85 19.12 7.53 3.27
CA LYS A 85 20.33 7.69 2.45
C LYS A 85 19.93 7.66 0.98
N ASP A 86 20.67 8.41 0.17
CA ASP A 86 20.56 8.32 -1.29
C ASP A 86 21.16 6.98 -1.74
N VAL A 87 20.35 6.17 -2.39
CA VAL A 87 20.75 4.89 -2.98
C VAL A 87 20.34 4.85 -4.44
N LYS A 88 21.11 4.13 -5.26
CA LYS A 88 20.70 3.81 -6.64
C LYS A 88 19.86 2.55 -6.59
N ASP A 89 18.67 2.63 -7.14
CA ASP A 89 17.77 1.49 -7.27
C ASP A 89 17.29 1.33 -8.71
N THR A 90 16.80 0.14 -9.05
CA THR A 90 16.33 -0.19 -10.39
C THR A 90 14.87 0.26 -10.53
N ALA A 91 14.64 1.21 -11.44
CA ALA A 91 13.29 1.58 -11.85
C ALA A 91 12.92 0.83 -13.14
N VAL A 92 11.68 0.41 -13.26
CA VAL A 92 11.15 -0.25 -14.46
C VAL A 92 9.88 0.43 -14.95
N THR A 93 9.76 0.48 -16.29
CA THR A 93 8.53 0.88 -16.97
C THR A 93 7.86 -0.38 -17.50
N VAL A 94 6.61 -0.59 -17.14
CA VAL A 94 5.86 -1.83 -17.39
C VAL A 94 4.64 -1.55 -18.24
N ARG A 95 4.36 -2.44 -19.19
CA ARG A 95 3.18 -2.40 -20.06
C ARG A 95 2.09 -3.32 -19.47
N PHE A 96 0.91 -2.77 -19.22
CA PHE A 96 -0.27 -3.50 -18.76
C PHE A 96 -1.29 -3.55 -19.88
N LYS A 97 -1.51 -4.71 -20.46
CA LYS A 97 -2.42 -4.90 -21.59
C LYS A 97 -3.86 -4.66 -21.18
N ILE A 98 -4.54 -3.74 -21.84
CA ILE A 98 -5.93 -3.43 -21.56
C ILE A 98 -6.81 -4.53 -22.16
N THR A 99 -7.73 -5.06 -21.35
CA THR A 99 -8.67 -6.11 -21.75
C THR A 99 -10.11 -5.59 -21.89
N LYS A 100 -10.43 -4.51 -21.17
CA LYS A 100 -11.75 -3.89 -21.23
C LYS A 100 -11.65 -2.39 -21.01
N ALA A 101 -12.15 -1.60 -21.95
CA ALA A 101 -12.32 -0.17 -21.79
C ALA A 101 -13.44 0.15 -20.78
N PRO A 102 -13.37 1.28 -20.04
CA PRO A 102 -14.48 1.78 -19.26
C PRO A 102 -15.61 2.25 -20.20
N GLN A 103 -16.83 2.35 -19.66
CA GLN A 103 -18.00 2.78 -20.46
C GLN A 103 -17.85 4.18 -21.09
N ALA A 104 -17.00 5.03 -20.51
CA ALA A 104 -16.75 6.38 -20.99
C ALA A 104 -15.89 6.44 -22.28
N ILE A 105 -15.24 5.32 -22.65
CA ILE A 105 -14.31 5.24 -23.80
C ILE A 105 -14.75 4.14 -24.74
N ASP A 106 -15.22 4.54 -25.92
CA ASP A 106 -15.39 3.63 -27.04
C ASP A 106 -14.05 3.49 -27.76
N ASP A 107 -13.34 2.41 -27.49
CA ASP A 107 -12.02 2.17 -28.02
C ASP A 107 -11.98 0.91 -28.88
N LYS A 108 -12.21 1.11 -30.19
CA LYS A 108 -12.17 0.04 -31.19
C LYS A 108 -10.81 -0.64 -31.34
N ASP A 109 -9.75 0.05 -30.92
CA ASP A 109 -8.38 -0.47 -31.03
C ASP A 109 -8.08 -1.54 -29.96
N LEU A 110 -8.92 -1.66 -28.91
CA LEU A 110 -8.81 -2.77 -27.96
C LEU A 110 -9.05 -4.14 -28.62
N GLU A 111 -9.88 -4.21 -29.66
CA GLU A 111 -10.17 -5.44 -30.40
C GLU A 111 -8.90 -6.07 -30.99
N ASN A 112 -7.88 -5.26 -31.29
CA ASN A 112 -6.59 -5.72 -31.78
C ASN A 112 -5.63 -6.22 -30.67
N GLY A 113 -6.01 -6.06 -29.38
CA GLY A 113 -5.23 -6.52 -28.23
C GLY A 113 -3.85 -5.84 -28.07
N ARG A 114 -3.68 -4.64 -28.64
CA ARG A 114 -2.39 -3.91 -28.71
C ARG A 114 -2.40 -2.57 -27.97
N THR A 115 -3.32 -2.38 -27.02
CA THR A 115 -3.40 -1.17 -26.20
C THR A 115 -2.94 -1.47 -24.78
N TYR A 116 -2.05 -0.60 -24.23
CA TYR A 116 -1.41 -0.81 -22.94
C TYR A 116 -1.45 0.46 -22.09
N PHE A 117 -1.70 0.30 -20.79
CA PHE A 117 -1.30 1.29 -19.80
C PHE A 117 0.19 1.16 -19.53
N ILE A 118 0.89 2.29 -19.41
CA ILE A 118 2.32 2.32 -19.11
C ILE A 118 2.51 2.84 -17.70
N ALA A 119 2.88 1.97 -16.77
CA ALA A 119 3.19 2.36 -15.40
C ALA A 119 4.69 2.27 -15.11
N TRP A 120 5.15 3.06 -14.17
CA TRP A 120 6.55 3.12 -13.74
C TRP A 120 6.62 2.83 -12.23
N THR A 121 7.65 2.08 -11.82
CA THR A 121 7.89 1.77 -10.42
C THR A 121 9.37 1.72 -10.08
N THR A 122 9.72 2.17 -8.89
CA THR A 122 11.04 1.99 -8.25
C THR A 122 11.11 0.76 -7.36
N THR A 123 10.00 0.06 -7.18
CA THR A 123 9.91 -1.14 -6.34
C THR A 123 9.41 -2.34 -7.16
N PRO A 124 10.18 -2.82 -8.17
CA PRO A 124 9.72 -3.86 -9.09
C PRO A 124 9.42 -5.20 -8.38
N TRP A 125 9.98 -5.43 -7.21
CA TRP A 125 9.73 -6.62 -6.40
C TRP A 125 8.27 -6.73 -5.89
N THR A 126 7.50 -5.63 -5.90
CA THR A 126 6.07 -5.63 -5.54
C THR A 126 5.15 -5.98 -6.71
N LEU A 127 5.67 -6.04 -7.95
CA LEU A 127 4.87 -6.35 -9.14
C LEU A 127 4.14 -7.70 -9.09
N PRO A 128 4.68 -8.78 -8.48
CA PRO A 128 3.92 -10.02 -8.29
C PRO A 128 2.63 -9.85 -7.47
N SER A 129 2.55 -8.81 -6.64
CA SER A 129 1.38 -8.44 -5.82
C SER A 129 0.57 -7.30 -6.43
N ASN A 130 0.78 -6.98 -7.70
CA ASN A 130 -0.04 -5.98 -8.39
C ASN A 130 -1.50 -6.43 -8.41
N LEU A 131 -2.41 -5.57 -7.95
CA LEU A 131 -3.86 -5.81 -7.96
C LEU A 131 -4.63 -4.68 -8.64
N GLY A 132 -3.98 -3.56 -8.93
CA GLY A 132 -4.59 -2.41 -9.58
C GLY A 132 -3.57 -1.45 -10.18
N LEU A 133 -4.09 -0.51 -10.95
CA LEU A 133 -3.38 0.68 -11.42
C LEU A 133 -4.12 1.91 -10.95
N CYS A 134 -3.42 3.03 -10.77
CA CYS A 134 -4.01 4.28 -10.32
C CYS A 134 -3.61 5.45 -11.22
N MET A 135 -4.60 6.30 -11.53
CA MET A 135 -4.44 7.55 -12.28
C MET A 135 -4.87 8.75 -11.44
N GLY A 136 -4.30 9.92 -11.71
CA GLY A 136 -4.79 11.18 -11.16
C GLY A 136 -6.08 11.61 -11.89
N PRO A 137 -7.20 11.84 -11.19
CA PRO A 137 -8.51 12.08 -11.83
C PRO A 137 -8.54 13.29 -12.76
N GLU A 138 -7.79 14.34 -12.42
CA GLU A 138 -7.76 15.60 -13.18
C GLU A 138 -6.50 15.75 -14.07
N ILE A 139 -5.61 14.76 -14.07
CA ILE A 139 -4.44 14.73 -14.95
C ILE A 139 -4.89 14.39 -16.38
N ASP A 140 -4.26 15.04 -17.36
CA ASP A 140 -4.45 14.74 -18.78
C ASP A 140 -3.59 13.56 -19.21
N TYR A 141 -4.23 12.55 -19.81
CA TYR A 141 -3.60 11.37 -20.38
C TYR A 141 -3.80 11.34 -21.88
N VAL A 142 -2.79 10.84 -22.57
CA VAL A 142 -2.81 10.64 -24.03
C VAL A 142 -2.79 9.16 -24.35
N LYS A 143 -3.55 8.78 -25.37
CA LYS A 143 -3.32 7.54 -26.11
C LYS A 143 -2.50 7.90 -27.34
N ILE A 144 -1.37 7.24 -27.50
CA ILE A 144 -0.51 7.38 -28.68
C ILE A 144 -0.40 6.06 -29.42
N LEU A 145 -0.19 6.13 -30.72
CA LEU A 145 0.35 5.04 -31.53
C LEU A 145 1.87 5.19 -31.56
N ASP A 146 2.59 4.23 -31.05
CA ASP A 146 4.05 4.10 -31.21
C ASP A 146 4.33 3.55 -32.60
N LYS A 147 5.04 4.31 -33.42
CA LYS A 147 5.26 3.94 -34.84
C LYS A 147 6.30 2.85 -35.02
N GLU A 148 7.18 2.66 -34.04
CA GLU A 148 8.18 1.60 -34.09
C GLU A 148 7.56 0.23 -33.81
N SER A 149 6.82 0.08 -32.70
CA SER A 149 6.18 -1.18 -32.34
C SER A 149 4.81 -1.40 -33.00
N GLY A 150 4.12 -0.30 -33.38
CA GLY A 150 2.73 -0.28 -33.80
C GLY A 150 1.72 -0.56 -32.68
N ASP A 151 2.15 -0.46 -31.43
CA ASP A 151 1.31 -0.60 -30.24
C ASP A 151 0.74 0.74 -29.77
N PHE A 152 -0.36 0.71 -29.03
CA PHE A 152 -0.95 1.91 -28.44
C PHE A 152 -0.60 1.99 -26.96
N TYR A 153 -0.10 3.17 -26.55
CA TYR A 153 0.30 3.42 -25.17
C TYR A 153 -0.53 4.54 -24.56
N ILE A 154 -0.96 4.35 -23.30
CA ILE A 154 -1.68 5.35 -22.51
C ILE A 154 -0.83 5.71 -21.31
N PHE A 155 -0.52 7.01 -21.15
CA PHE A 155 0.20 7.60 -20.02
C PHE A 155 -0.03 9.12 -19.96
N ALA A 156 0.45 9.79 -18.91
CA ALA A 156 0.22 11.23 -18.75
C ALA A 156 0.86 12.06 -19.87
N GLU A 157 0.10 13.00 -20.44
CA GLU A 157 0.57 13.88 -21.52
C GLU A 157 1.83 14.66 -21.12
N ALA A 158 1.89 15.13 -19.88
CA ALA A 158 3.04 15.86 -19.35
C ALA A 158 4.36 15.05 -19.38
N ARG A 159 4.26 13.72 -19.47
CA ARG A 159 5.41 12.83 -19.52
C ARG A 159 5.81 12.42 -20.94
N LEU A 160 5.06 12.83 -21.96
CA LEU A 160 5.28 12.44 -23.35
C LEU A 160 6.71 12.75 -23.81
N ALA A 161 7.19 13.98 -23.56
CA ALA A 161 8.54 14.39 -23.94
C ALA A 161 9.69 13.65 -23.22
N SER A 162 9.41 13.00 -22.10
CA SER A 162 10.40 12.18 -21.38
C SER A 162 10.60 10.81 -22.02
N TYR A 163 9.60 10.30 -22.73
CA TYR A 163 9.63 9.00 -23.39
C TYR A 163 9.87 9.11 -24.90
N TYR A 164 9.39 10.17 -25.54
CA TYR A 164 9.50 10.41 -26.98
C TYR A 164 10.20 11.72 -27.26
N LYS A 165 11.41 11.65 -27.79
CA LYS A 165 12.23 12.84 -28.12
C LYS A 165 11.80 13.48 -29.44
N ASN A 166 11.37 12.66 -30.40
CA ASN A 166 10.96 13.12 -31.72
C ASN A 166 9.45 12.99 -31.89
N PRO A 167 8.74 14.07 -32.27
CA PRO A 167 7.30 14.02 -32.52
C PRO A 167 6.90 13.07 -33.67
N GLU A 168 7.84 12.70 -34.53
CA GLU A 168 7.62 11.79 -35.65
C GLU A 168 7.52 10.32 -35.22
N ASP A 169 8.00 9.97 -34.02
CA ASP A 169 8.04 8.58 -33.53
C ASP A 169 6.66 8.08 -33.04
N TYR A 170 5.71 8.99 -32.86
CA TYR A 170 4.38 8.66 -32.36
C TYR A 170 3.27 9.44 -33.06
N GLU A 171 2.03 9.03 -32.85
CA GLU A 171 0.81 9.75 -33.25
C GLU A 171 -0.17 9.80 -32.03
N ILE A 172 -0.65 11.00 -31.72
CA ILE A 172 -1.65 11.17 -30.64
C ILE A 172 -3.03 10.82 -31.20
N ILE A 173 -3.65 9.80 -30.64
CA ILE A 173 -4.99 9.34 -31.04
C ILE A 173 -6.07 10.13 -30.31
N TYR A 174 -5.94 10.26 -28.98
CA TYR A 174 -6.87 11.10 -28.18
C TYR A 174 -6.23 11.56 -26.86
N ARG A 175 -6.93 12.51 -26.23
CA ARG A 175 -6.66 13.01 -24.87
C ARG A 175 -7.88 12.81 -24.00
N ARG A 176 -7.69 12.37 -22.74
CA ARG A 176 -8.75 12.16 -21.75
C ARG A 176 -8.24 12.46 -20.35
N LYS A 177 -9.17 12.77 -19.44
CA LYS A 177 -8.85 12.89 -18.01
C LYS A 177 -8.72 11.51 -17.36
N GLY A 178 -7.91 11.40 -16.30
CA GLY A 178 -7.75 10.14 -15.59
C GLY A 178 -9.06 9.55 -15.07
N LYS A 179 -10.02 10.39 -14.67
CA LYS A 179 -11.36 9.93 -14.24
C LYS A 179 -12.14 9.16 -15.31
N ASP A 180 -11.84 9.40 -16.59
CA ASP A 180 -12.51 8.71 -17.70
C ASP A 180 -12.06 7.26 -17.84
N PHE A 181 -10.95 6.86 -17.17
CA PHE A 181 -10.39 5.52 -17.22
C PHE A 181 -10.79 4.63 -16.04
N ILE A 182 -11.56 5.15 -15.06
CA ILE A 182 -12.00 4.36 -13.90
C ILE A 182 -12.69 3.08 -14.36
N GLY A 183 -12.28 1.95 -13.76
CA GLY A 183 -12.86 0.65 -14.04
C GLY A 183 -12.36 -0.02 -15.32
N ALA A 184 -11.46 0.61 -16.10
CA ALA A 184 -10.77 -0.09 -17.19
C ALA A 184 -10.06 -1.32 -16.64
N LYS A 185 -10.18 -2.47 -17.31
CA LYS A 185 -9.53 -3.71 -16.87
C LYS A 185 -8.31 -4.02 -17.72
N TYR A 186 -7.33 -4.65 -17.10
CA TYR A 186 -6.10 -5.08 -17.77
C TYR A 186 -5.75 -6.54 -17.43
N GLU A 187 -4.92 -7.14 -18.24
CA GLU A 187 -4.41 -8.51 -18.05
C GLU A 187 -3.37 -8.51 -16.91
N PRO A 188 -3.50 -9.40 -15.89
CA PRO A 188 -2.49 -9.54 -14.85
C PRO A 188 -1.11 -9.81 -15.43
N LEU A 189 -0.06 -9.16 -14.88
CA LEU A 189 1.34 -9.40 -15.30
C LEU A 189 1.81 -10.82 -14.95
N PHE A 190 1.30 -11.36 -13.84
CA PHE A 190 1.67 -12.66 -13.30
C PHE A 190 0.41 -13.47 -12.98
N PRO A 191 0.46 -14.80 -13.05
CA PRO A 191 -0.70 -15.64 -12.86
C PRO A 191 -1.09 -15.86 -11.38
N TYR A 192 -0.23 -15.48 -10.43
CA TYR A 192 -0.33 -15.89 -9.02
C TYR A 192 -1.66 -15.53 -8.35
N PHE A 193 -2.22 -14.37 -8.66
CA PHE A 193 -3.48 -13.87 -8.08
C PHE A 193 -4.52 -13.54 -9.16
N ALA A 194 -4.35 -14.08 -10.38
CA ALA A 194 -5.22 -13.77 -11.52
C ALA A 194 -6.71 -14.14 -11.28
N ASN A 195 -6.98 -15.12 -10.40
CA ASN A 195 -8.33 -15.48 -9.97
C ASN A 195 -9.09 -14.32 -9.29
N LEU A 196 -8.38 -13.35 -8.70
CA LEU A 196 -9.00 -12.15 -8.11
C LEU A 196 -9.58 -11.18 -9.14
N SER A 197 -9.38 -11.42 -10.43
CA SER A 197 -10.11 -10.74 -11.50
C SER A 197 -11.61 -11.07 -11.49
N ASP A 198 -11.98 -12.25 -10.95
CA ASP A 198 -13.37 -12.67 -10.77
C ASP A 198 -13.94 -12.09 -9.46
N PRO A 199 -15.02 -11.28 -9.51
CA PRO A 199 -15.67 -10.74 -8.33
C PRO A 199 -16.09 -11.80 -7.30
N ALA A 200 -16.56 -12.95 -7.76
CA ALA A 200 -17.03 -14.03 -6.88
C ALA A 200 -15.87 -14.66 -6.08
N GLU A 201 -14.73 -14.89 -6.71
CA GLU A 201 -13.52 -15.38 -6.01
C GLU A 201 -12.96 -14.32 -5.06
N CYS A 202 -13.00 -13.06 -5.46
CA CYS A 202 -12.62 -11.92 -4.61
C CYS A 202 -13.46 -11.86 -3.33
N GLU A 203 -14.79 -11.93 -3.47
CA GLU A 203 -15.74 -11.91 -2.34
C GLU A 203 -15.57 -13.13 -1.42
N LYS A 204 -15.37 -14.31 -2.01
CA LYS A 204 -15.12 -15.55 -1.26
C LYS A 204 -13.88 -15.47 -0.37
N ILE A 205 -12.80 -14.85 -0.86
CA ILE A 205 -11.53 -14.74 -0.14
C ILE A 205 -11.56 -13.59 0.88
N SER A 206 -12.11 -12.43 0.50
CA SER A 206 -12.14 -11.24 1.36
C SER A 206 -13.25 -11.29 2.42
N GLY A 207 -14.33 -12.03 2.16
CA GLY A 207 -15.56 -11.96 2.96
C GLY A 207 -16.31 -10.63 2.82
N GLN A 208 -15.95 -9.80 1.85
CA GLN A 208 -16.54 -8.48 1.60
C GLN A 208 -17.11 -8.42 0.19
N ASN A 209 -18.12 -7.59 -0.04
CA ASN A 209 -18.65 -7.38 -1.38
C ASN A 209 -17.58 -6.83 -2.32
N CYS A 210 -17.28 -7.58 -3.38
CA CYS A 210 -16.30 -7.25 -4.41
C CYS A 210 -17.00 -7.20 -5.78
N SER A 211 -17.62 -6.07 -6.11
CA SER A 211 -18.48 -5.95 -7.30
C SER A 211 -17.73 -6.03 -8.64
N GLU A 212 -16.43 -5.76 -8.68
CA GLU A 212 -15.69 -5.61 -9.94
C GLU A 212 -14.38 -6.42 -10.03
N GLY A 213 -13.91 -7.00 -8.93
CA GLY A 213 -12.64 -7.74 -8.87
C GLY A 213 -11.40 -6.84 -8.89
N ALA A 214 -10.22 -7.46 -8.89
CA ALA A 214 -8.91 -6.81 -9.04
C ALA A 214 -8.58 -6.48 -10.51
N PHE A 215 -7.35 -6.03 -10.76
CA PHE A 215 -6.76 -5.74 -12.07
C PHE A 215 -7.54 -4.72 -12.89
N ARG A 216 -7.86 -3.62 -12.23
CA ARG A 216 -8.57 -2.49 -12.84
C ARG A 216 -7.93 -1.16 -12.51
N MET A 217 -8.37 -0.12 -13.22
CA MET A 217 -7.94 1.26 -13.00
C MET A 217 -8.73 1.90 -11.87
N PHE A 218 -8.01 2.49 -10.92
CA PHE A 218 -8.50 3.35 -9.84
C PHE A 218 -8.04 4.80 -10.06
N ASN A 219 -8.60 5.72 -9.29
CA ASN A 219 -8.14 7.11 -9.24
C ASN A 219 -7.75 7.50 -7.82
N ALA A 220 -6.66 8.28 -7.70
CA ALA A 220 -6.27 8.91 -6.46
C ALA A 220 -5.55 10.24 -6.72
N THR A 221 -5.71 11.17 -5.78
CA THR A 221 -5.17 12.53 -5.90
C THR A 221 -3.66 12.62 -5.63
N TYR A 222 -3.05 11.58 -5.05
CA TYR A 222 -1.60 11.54 -4.80
C TYR A 222 -0.78 11.27 -6.07
N VAL A 223 -1.42 10.79 -7.15
CA VAL A 223 -0.71 10.54 -8.41
C VAL A 223 -0.21 11.86 -8.99
N SER A 224 1.09 11.94 -9.25
CA SER A 224 1.74 13.11 -9.82
C SER A 224 2.32 12.82 -11.21
N THR A 225 2.76 13.88 -11.89
CA THR A 225 3.45 13.81 -13.18
C THR A 225 4.89 14.33 -13.09
N GLU A 226 5.44 14.48 -11.89
CA GLU A 226 6.83 14.91 -11.69
C GLU A 226 7.80 13.85 -12.18
N ASP A 227 7.51 12.59 -11.85
CA ASP A 227 8.29 11.42 -12.28
C ASP A 227 7.41 10.34 -12.90
N GLY A 228 8.06 9.33 -13.50
CA GLY A 228 7.39 8.16 -14.07
C GLY A 228 6.50 8.46 -15.27
N THR A 229 5.35 7.81 -15.32
CA THR A 229 4.39 7.85 -16.44
C THR A 229 3.07 8.54 -16.09
N GLY A 230 2.89 8.94 -14.82
CA GLY A 230 1.59 9.42 -14.31
C GLY A 230 0.58 8.29 -14.08
N ILE A 231 0.99 7.02 -14.19
CA ILE A 231 0.21 5.84 -13.80
C ILE A 231 1.02 5.07 -12.78
N VAL A 232 0.41 4.80 -11.62
CA VAL A 232 1.04 4.11 -10.50
C VAL A 232 0.53 2.68 -10.43
N HIS A 233 1.44 1.73 -10.29
CA HIS A 233 1.14 0.35 -9.96
C HIS A 233 0.75 0.26 -8.48
N ILE A 234 -0.30 -0.51 -8.17
CA ILE A 234 -0.87 -0.65 -6.82
C ILE A 234 -0.65 -2.06 -6.29
N ALA A 235 0.00 -2.12 -5.11
CA ALA A 235 0.18 -3.34 -4.32
C ALA A 235 -0.25 -3.06 -2.86
N PRO A 236 -1.52 -3.30 -2.50
CA PRO A 236 -2.13 -2.80 -1.27
C PRO A 236 -1.48 -3.28 0.04
N ALA A 237 -0.72 -4.37 -0.01
CA ALA A 237 0.01 -4.90 1.15
C ALA A 237 1.34 -4.18 1.42
N PHE A 238 1.86 -3.39 0.47
CA PHE A 238 3.21 -2.82 0.53
C PHE A 238 3.26 -1.29 0.51
N GLY A 239 2.12 -0.61 0.31
CA GLY A 239 2.01 0.83 0.32
C GLY A 239 0.79 1.31 1.12
N GLU A 240 0.97 2.32 1.98
CA GLU A 240 -0.14 2.90 2.75
C GLU A 240 -1.16 3.56 1.82
N ASP A 241 -0.71 4.36 0.85
CA ASP A 241 -1.57 5.01 -0.14
C ASP A 241 -2.27 3.97 -1.02
N ASP A 242 -1.57 2.90 -1.42
CA ASP A 242 -2.12 1.78 -2.18
C ASP A 242 -3.23 1.08 -1.39
N ASN A 243 -2.99 0.84 -0.10
CA ASN A 243 -3.99 0.24 0.79
C ASN A 243 -5.23 1.13 0.94
N LEU A 244 -5.03 2.46 1.06
CA LEU A 244 -6.14 3.43 1.16
C LEU A 244 -7.02 3.43 -0.10
N VAL A 245 -6.43 3.36 -1.29
CA VAL A 245 -7.16 3.27 -2.58
C VAL A 245 -8.03 2.01 -2.63
N PHE A 246 -7.53 0.91 -2.06
CA PHE A 246 -8.23 -0.38 -2.09
C PHE A 246 -9.29 -0.54 -0.98
N ARG A 247 -9.30 0.31 0.04
CA ARG A 247 -10.31 0.27 1.10
C ARG A 247 -11.72 0.39 0.52
N GLY A 248 -12.58 -0.57 0.88
CA GLY A 248 -13.97 -0.62 0.42
C GLY A 248 -14.16 -1.17 -1.00
N SER A 249 -13.10 -1.56 -1.70
CA SER A 249 -13.20 -2.22 -3.00
C SER A 249 -13.66 -3.68 -2.91
N GLY A 250 -13.52 -4.30 -1.73
CA GLY A 250 -13.74 -5.74 -1.50
C GLY A 250 -12.59 -6.62 -1.98
N VAL A 251 -11.57 -6.07 -2.64
CA VAL A 251 -10.40 -6.83 -3.09
C VAL A 251 -9.52 -7.18 -1.88
N PRO A 252 -9.17 -8.47 -1.66
CA PRO A 252 -8.33 -8.87 -0.55
C PRO A 252 -6.89 -8.37 -0.72
N ASN A 253 -6.22 -8.05 0.39
CA ASN A 253 -4.77 -7.86 0.38
C ASN A 253 -4.06 -9.20 0.17
N VAL A 254 -3.07 -9.22 -0.71
CA VAL A 254 -2.18 -10.36 -0.92
C VAL A 254 -0.77 -10.03 -0.42
N GLU A 255 -0.23 -10.89 0.41
CA GLU A 255 1.06 -10.71 1.08
C GLU A 255 1.96 -11.91 0.81
N PRO A 256 2.46 -12.09 -0.42
CA PRO A 256 3.23 -13.29 -0.79
C PRO A 256 4.69 -13.23 -0.31
N ILE A 257 4.91 -12.74 0.91
CA ILE A 257 6.21 -12.70 1.58
C ILE A 257 6.09 -13.24 3.00
N ASP A 258 7.15 -13.87 3.48
CA ASP A 258 7.29 -14.34 4.85
C ASP A 258 7.91 -13.26 5.78
N ALA A 259 8.15 -13.62 7.04
CA ALA A 259 8.72 -12.72 8.04
C ALA A 259 10.16 -12.26 7.70
N GLU A 260 10.88 -12.99 6.87
CA GLU A 260 12.20 -12.65 6.35
C GLU A 260 12.12 -11.87 5.02
N CYS A 261 10.90 -11.44 4.60
CA CYS A 261 10.64 -10.78 3.33
C CYS A 261 11.04 -11.59 2.09
N LYS A 262 10.99 -12.91 2.17
CA LYS A 262 11.17 -13.81 1.03
C LYS A 262 9.81 -14.17 0.47
N PHE A 263 9.74 -14.41 -0.84
CA PHE A 263 8.51 -14.88 -1.46
C PHE A 263 8.05 -16.23 -0.90
N THR A 264 6.76 -16.34 -0.62
CA THR A 264 6.09 -17.57 -0.20
C THR A 264 5.86 -18.51 -1.39
N SER A 265 5.23 -19.65 -1.13
CA SER A 265 4.88 -20.63 -2.19
C SER A 265 3.86 -20.08 -3.21
N GLU A 266 3.18 -19.00 -2.90
CA GLU A 266 2.23 -18.35 -3.79
C GLU A 266 2.92 -17.74 -5.02
N VAL A 267 4.18 -17.28 -4.86
CA VAL A 267 5.03 -16.78 -5.94
C VAL A 267 6.10 -17.82 -6.26
N SER A 268 5.67 -18.89 -6.93
CA SER A 268 6.44 -20.13 -7.10
C SER A 268 7.77 -19.98 -7.83
N ASP A 269 7.86 -18.98 -8.75
CA ASP A 269 9.00 -18.83 -9.65
C ASP A 269 10.18 -18.06 -9.03
N TYR A 270 9.99 -17.48 -7.84
CA TYR A 270 10.96 -16.59 -7.18
C TYR A 270 11.29 -17.03 -5.73
N LYS A 271 11.22 -18.32 -5.47
CA LYS A 271 11.57 -18.90 -4.16
C LYS A 271 13.06 -18.90 -3.89
#